data_7648e030ed4197d48f02eebe7396a49a
#
_entry.id   7648e030ed4197d48f02eebe7396a49a
#
_cell.length_a   1.000
_cell.length_b   1.000
_cell.length_c   1.000
_cell.angle_alpha   90.00
_cell.angle_beta   90.00
_cell.angle_gamma   90.00
#
_symmetry.space_group_name_H-M   'P 1'
#
loop_
_entity.id
_entity.type
_entity.pdbx_description
1 polymer ?
#
loop_
_entity_poly.entity_id
_entity_poly.type
_entity_poly.pdbx_seq_one_letter_code
_entity_poly.pdbx_strand_id
1 'polypeptide(L)'
;ITKAPKASAEISGIPEGSVMTAECEIDGTSFMFLNGGPVEQFKLTGATSYIIECETQDEIDFFWERLSAVPENEQCGWCTDKYGLTWQVVPRILDEMMRDPEKAEAVTKVFMPMKKLDLEAIRKAGE
;
A
#
# COMPACT_ATOMS: atom_id res chain seq x y z
N ILE A 1 -18.34 -12.94 4.05
CA ILE A 1 -17.48 -14.14 3.97
C ILE A 1 -18.30 -15.31 3.44
N THR A 2 -17.77 -16.01 2.43
CA THR A 2 -18.28 -17.32 1.97
C THR A 2 -17.30 -18.42 2.35
N LYS A 3 -17.80 -19.66 2.40
CA LYS A 3 -17.01 -20.84 2.73
C LYS A 3 -16.81 -21.73 1.50
N ALA A 4 -15.66 -22.39 1.44
CA ALA A 4 -15.34 -23.31 0.37
C ALA A 4 -16.22 -24.58 0.46
N PRO A 5 -16.95 -24.93 -0.61
CA PRO A 5 -17.70 -26.19 -0.67
C PRO A 5 -16.75 -27.39 -0.86
N LYS A 6 -17.26 -28.60 -0.66
CA LYS A 6 -16.47 -29.85 -0.81
C LYS A 6 -15.78 -29.94 -2.18
N ALA A 7 -16.45 -29.54 -3.25
CA ALA A 7 -15.89 -29.55 -4.60
C ALA A 7 -14.63 -28.69 -4.77
N SER A 8 -14.45 -27.65 -3.95
CA SER A 8 -13.25 -26.79 -4.01
C SER A 8 -11.98 -27.55 -3.65
N ALA A 9 -12.05 -28.52 -2.73
CA ALA A 9 -10.90 -29.33 -2.34
C ALA A 9 -10.41 -30.21 -3.50
N GLU A 10 -11.33 -30.75 -4.29
CA GLU A 10 -11.03 -31.61 -5.42
C GLU A 10 -10.50 -30.85 -6.64
N ILE A 11 -11.01 -29.63 -6.87
CA ILE A 11 -10.69 -28.83 -8.08
C ILE A 11 -9.47 -27.92 -7.86
N SER A 12 -9.38 -27.24 -6.72
CA SER A 12 -8.38 -26.20 -6.47
C SER A 12 -7.53 -26.42 -5.22
N GLY A 13 -7.74 -27.53 -4.51
CA GLY A 13 -6.98 -27.86 -3.30
C GLY A 13 -7.34 -26.99 -2.07
N ILE A 14 -8.41 -26.18 -2.16
CA ILE A 14 -8.88 -25.35 -1.05
C ILE A 14 -9.72 -26.19 -0.12
N PRO A 15 -9.33 -26.36 1.18
CA PRO A 15 -10.05 -27.23 2.10
C PRO A 15 -11.51 -26.83 2.28
N GLU A 16 -12.41 -27.82 2.32
CA GLU A 16 -13.82 -27.60 2.64
C GLU A 16 -13.97 -26.81 3.95
N GLY A 17 -14.89 -25.84 3.97
CA GLY A 17 -15.18 -25.01 5.13
C GLY A 17 -14.18 -23.86 5.40
N SER A 18 -13.06 -23.79 4.68
CA SER A 18 -12.17 -22.65 4.74
C SER A 18 -12.81 -21.40 4.10
N VAL A 19 -12.26 -20.23 4.35
CA VAL A 19 -12.76 -18.99 3.72
C VAL A 19 -12.50 -19.07 2.21
N MET A 20 -13.53 -18.89 1.41
CA MET A 20 -13.45 -18.81 -0.06
C MET A 20 -13.39 -17.37 -0.52
N THR A 21 -14.31 -16.53 -0.06
CA THR A 21 -14.31 -15.10 -0.32
C THR A 21 -14.49 -14.31 0.97
N ALA A 22 -13.89 -13.12 1.00
CA ALA A 22 -14.13 -12.13 2.03
C ALA A 22 -14.33 -10.77 1.36
N GLU A 23 -15.28 -10.01 1.84
CA GLU A 23 -15.53 -8.64 1.40
C GLU A 23 -15.28 -7.68 2.55
N CYS A 24 -14.71 -6.53 2.26
CA CYS A 24 -14.61 -5.41 3.17
C CYS A 24 -14.77 -4.10 2.42
N GLU A 25 -15.03 -3.05 3.17
CA GLU A 25 -15.04 -1.68 2.66
C GLU A 25 -13.88 -0.91 3.29
N ILE A 26 -13.14 -0.19 2.46
CA ILE A 26 -12.06 0.69 2.89
C ILE A 26 -12.32 2.04 2.23
N ASP A 27 -12.56 3.04 3.03
CA ASP A 27 -12.83 4.42 2.60
C ASP A 27 -13.90 4.50 1.48
N GLY A 28 -15.06 3.83 1.72
CA GLY A 28 -16.19 3.79 0.77
C GLY A 28 -15.97 2.91 -0.46
N THR A 29 -14.82 2.27 -0.61
CA THR A 29 -14.52 1.37 -1.72
C THR A 29 -14.63 -0.09 -1.28
N SER A 30 -15.45 -0.87 -1.99
CA SER A 30 -15.61 -2.30 -1.72
C SER A 30 -14.47 -3.12 -2.32
N PHE A 31 -13.93 -4.01 -1.50
CA PHE A 31 -12.90 -4.98 -1.90
C PHE A 31 -13.40 -6.40 -1.69
N MET A 32 -13.18 -7.25 -2.67
CA MET A 32 -13.40 -8.68 -2.57
C MET A 32 -12.08 -9.44 -2.65
N PHE A 33 -11.85 -10.30 -1.68
CA PHE A 33 -10.69 -11.19 -1.64
C PHE A 33 -11.16 -12.62 -1.94
N LEU A 34 -10.54 -13.24 -2.94
CA LEU A 34 -10.77 -14.62 -3.31
C LEU A 34 -9.58 -15.49 -2.86
N ASN A 35 -9.85 -16.53 -2.11
CA ASN A 35 -8.85 -17.56 -1.83
C ASN A 35 -8.75 -18.51 -3.03
N GLY A 36 -7.82 -18.23 -3.92
CA GLY A 36 -7.57 -19.01 -5.14
C GLY A 36 -6.57 -20.16 -4.96
N GLY A 37 -6.08 -20.37 -3.74
CA GLY A 37 -5.00 -21.34 -3.48
C GLY A 37 -3.61 -20.81 -3.90
N PRO A 38 -2.57 -21.64 -3.85
CA PRO A 38 -1.18 -21.25 -4.14
C PRO A 38 -0.92 -21.16 -5.64
N VAL A 39 -1.35 -20.05 -6.26
CA VAL A 39 -1.15 -19.80 -7.70
C VAL A 39 0.03 -18.84 -7.87
N GLU A 40 1.19 -19.37 -8.25
CA GLU A 40 2.45 -18.63 -8.34
C GLU A 40 2.40 -17.40 -9.27
N GLN A 41 1.66 -17.47 -10.37
CA GLN A 41 1.54 -16.35 -11.31
C GLN A 41 0.73 -15.17 -10.78
N PHE A 42 0.01 -15.32 -9.68
CA PHE A 42 -0.80 -14.26 -9.07
C PHE A 42 -0.18 -13.69 -7.79
N LYS A 43 1.13 -13.72 -7.68
CA LYS A 43 1.84 -13.05 -6.59
C LYS A 43 1.65 -11.55 -6.63
N LEU A 44 1.47 -10.95 -5.46
CA LEU A 44 1.50 -9.50 -5.31
C LEU A 44 2.90 -8.97 -5.66
N THR A 45 2.95 -7.88 -6.40
CA THR A 45 4.19 -7.19 -6.78
C THR A 45 4.02 -5.68 -6.65
N GLY A 46 5.14 -4.94 -6.68
CA GLY A 46 5.11 -3.48 -6.69
C GLY A 46 4.55 -2.83 -7.97
N ALA A 47 4.12 -3.63 -8.95
CA ALA A 47 3.45 -3.11 -10.15
C ALA A 47 2.07 -2.52 -9.86
N THR A 48 1.47 -2.89 -8.73
CA THR A 48 0.22 -2.30 -8.20
C THR A 48 0.45 -1.90 -6.76
N SER A 49 0.01 -0.71 -6.40
CA SER A 49 0.09 -0.18 -5.03
C SER A 49 -1.16 0.61 -4.68
N TYR A 50 -1.44 0.71 -3.40
CA TYR A 50 -2.48 1.58 -2.86
C TYR A 50 -1.84 2.80 -2.20
N ILE A 51 -2.45 3.96 -2.42
CA ILE A 51 -1.97 5.24 -1.88
C ILE A 51 -2.79 5.59 -0.64
N ILE A 52 -2.11 5.92 0.45
CA ILE A 52 -2.67 6.52 1.65
C ILE A 52 -2.20 7.96 1.71
N GLU A 53 -3.10 8.88 1.48
CA GLU A 53 -2.83 10.31 1.61
C GLU A 53 -2.98 10.74 3.07
N CYS A 54 -1.93 11.35 3.62
CA CYS A 54 -1.85 11.79 5.00
C CYS A 54 -1.81 13.32 5.08
N GLU A 55 -2.49 13.89 6.08
CA GLU A 55 -2.48 15.33 6.35
C GLU A 55 -1.36 15.72 7.34
N THR A 56 -0.98 14.81 8.22
CA THR A 56 -0.04 15.07 9.31
C THR A 56 1.10 14.05 9.34
N GLN A 57 2.20 14.42 10.01
CA GLN A 57 3.31 13.49 10.26
C GLN A 57 2.86 12.30 11.12
N ASP A 58 1.99 12.55 12.11
CA ASP A 58 1.47 11.49 12.98
C ASP A 58 0.69 10.42 12.19
N GLU A 59 -0.06 10.83 11.16
CA GLU A 59 -0.74 9.87 10.25
C GLU A 59 0.27 9.08 9.42
N ILE A 60 1.30 9.75 8.87
CA ILE A 60 2.38 9.08 8.13
C ILE A 60 3.04 8.03 9.03
N ASP A 61 3.41 8.40 10.25
CA ASP A 61 4.05 7.52 11.22
C ASP A 61 3.12 6.35 11.59
N PHE A 62 1.84 6.63 11.84
CA PHE A 62 0.83 5.62 12.17
C PHE A 62 0.70 4.53 11.11
N PHE A 63 0.56 4.91 9.84
CA PHE A 63 0.42 3.94 8.75
C PHE A 63 1.73 3.24 8.44
N TRP A 64 2.84 3.99 8.43
CA TRP A 64 4.16 3.42 8.16
C TRP A 64 4.53 2.30 9.14
N GLU A 65 4.38 2.55 10.43
CA GLU A 65 4.70 1.57 11.48
C GLU A 65 3.86 0.30 11.40
N ARG A 66 2.64 0.39 10.86
CA ARG A 66 1.71 -0.75 10.75
C ARG A 66 1.82 -1.51 9.45
N LEU A 67 2.26 -0.85 8.39
CA LEU A 67 2.27 -1.42 7.05
C LEU A 67 3.67 -1.83 6.60
N SER A 68 4.72 -1.08 6.94
CA SER A 68 6.06 -1.44 6.50
C SER A 68 6.59 -2.67 7.23
N ALA A 69 6.67 -3.78 6.51
CA ALA A 69 7.14 -5.06 7.03
C ALA A 69 8.39 -5.60 6.30
N VAL A 70 8.78 -5.00 5.18
CA VAL A 70 9.90 -5.42 4.35
C VAL A 70 10.86 -4.24 4.14
N PRO A 71 11.89 -4.08 5.00
CA PRO A 71 12.79 -2.91 4.98
C PRO A 71 13.50 -2.66 3.65
N GLU A 72 13.74 -3.72 2.86
CA GLU A 72 14.39 -3.64 1.55
C GLU A 72 13.52 -2.94 0.49
N ASN A 73 12.21 -2.93 0.71
CA ASN A 73 11.24 -2.32 -0.20
C ASN A 73 10.85 -0.89 0.18
N GLU A 74 11.43 -0.37 1.26
CA GLU A 74 11.18 1.00 1.71
C GLU A 74 11.90 2.01 0.84
N GLN A 75 11.14 2.86 0.14
CA GLN A 75 11.67 3.90 -0.73
C GLN A 75 10.66 5.02 -0.92
N CYS A 76 11.05 6.26 -0.67
CA CYS A 76 10.26 7.49 -0.94
C CYS A 76 8.75 7.37 -0.67
N GLY A 77 8.39 6.87 0.53
CA GLY A 77 7.00 6.67 0.94
C GLY A 77 6.40 5.31 0.54
N TRP A 78 7.11 4.51 -0.26
CA TRP A 78 6.70 3.15 -0.61
C TRP A 78 7.12 2.16 0.45
N CYS A 79 6.24 1.23 0.77
CA CYS A 79 6.51 0.10 1.65
C CYS A 79 5.71 -1.14 1.23
N THR A 80 6.10 -2.29 1.75
CA THR A 80 5.41 -3.57 1.51
C THR A 80 4.98 -4.14 2.84
N ASP A 81 3.71 -4.57 2.92
CA ASP A 81 3.17 -5.15 4.13
C ASP A 81 3.55 -6.64 4.28
N LYS A 82 3.18 -7.22 5.43
CA LYS A 82 3.46 -8.64 5.75
C LYS A 82 2.79 -9.65 4.80
N TYR A 83 1.84 -9.20 3.98
CA TYR A 83 1.17 -10.03 2.99
C TYR A 83 1.74 -9.84 1.57
N GLY A 84 2.69 -8.94 1.39
CA GLY A 84 3.30 -8.63 0.09
C GLY A 84 2.59 -7.53 -0.70
N LEU A 85 1.56 -6.89 -0.13
CA LEU A 85 0.87 -5.77 -0.77
C LEU A 85 1.72 -4.50 -0.64
N THR A 86 1.82 -3.76 -1.73
CA THR A 86 2.58 -2.51 -1.79
C THR A 86 1.69 -1.31 -1.50
N TRP A 87 2.18 -0.44 -0.64
CA TRP A 87 1.55 0.79 -0.21
C TRP A 87 2.42 1.99 -0.50
N GLN A 88 1.81 3.14 -0.72
CA GLN A 88 2.45 4.45 -0.72
C GLN A 88 1.82 5.28 0.40
N VAL A 89 2.61 5.62 1.41
CA VAL A 89 2.18 6.48 2.53
C VAL A 89 2.76 7.86 2.28
N VAL A 90 1.94 8.76 1.78
CA VAL A 90 2.38 10.04 1.24
C VAL A 90 1.60 11.23 1.84
N PRO A 91 2.25 12.37 2.08
CA PRO A 91 1.54 13.57 2.46
C PRO A 91 0.76 14.14 1.26
N ARG A 92 -0.51 14.51 1.48
CA ARG A 92 -1.38 15.07 0.44
C ARG A 92 -0.76 16.28 -0.28
N ILE A 93 -0.05 17.13 0.45
CA ILE A 93 0.61 18.31 -0.11
C ILE A 93 1.67 17.96 -1.17
N LEU A 94 2.20 16.74 -1.17
CA LEU A 94 3.21 16.31 -2.14
C LEU A 94 2.67 16.37 -3.58
N ASP A 95 1.43 15.92 -3.81
CA ASP A 95 0.81 15.99 -5.15
C ASP A 95 0.67 17.43 -5.65
N GLU A 96 0.27 18.35 -4.78
CA GLU A 96 0.18 19.78 -5.13
C GLU A 96 1.54 20.37 -5.50
N MET A 97 2.57 20.07 -4.71
CA MET A 97 3.93 20.55 -4.96
C MET A 97 4.53 19.96 -6.24
N MET A 98 4.22 18.70 -6.56
CA MET A 98 4.70 18.04 -7.76
C MET A 98 4.03 18.56 -9.04
N ARG A 99 2.86 19.17 -8.94
CA ARG A 99 2.19 19.86 -10.08
C ARG A 99 2.75 21.24 -10.37
N ASP A 100 3.49 21.82 -9.44
CA ASP A 100 4.14 23.11 -9.59
C ASP A 100 5.58 22.92 -10.11
N PRO A 101 5.89 23.28 -11.37
CA PRO A 101 7.22 23.06 -11.96
C PRO A 101 8.37 23.75 -11.21
N GLU A 102 8.09 24.87 -10.53
CA GLU A 102 9.10 25.63 -9.78
C GLU A 102 9.49 24.89 -8.48
N LYS A 103 8.54 24.15 -7.89
CA LYS A 103 8.73 23.41 -6.64
C LYS A 103 9.16 21.96 -6.86
N ALA A 104 8.65 21.34 -7.90
CA ALA A 104 8.79 19.90 -8.15
C ALA A 104 10.25 19.41 -8.10
N GLU A 105 11.19 20.16 -8.69
CA GLU A 105 12.60 19.77 -8.70
C GLU A 105 13.21 19.77 -7.29
N ALA A 106 12.98 20.82 -6.51
CA ALA A 106 13.51 20.96 -5.16
C ALA A 106 12.90 19.89 -4.22
N VAL A 107 11.60 19.71 -4.29
CA VAL A 107 10.86 18.73 -3.50
C VAL A 107 11.29 17.31 -3.84
N THR A 108 11.45 16.98 -5.13
CA THR A 108 11.93 15.66 -5.58
C THR A 108 13.30 15.32 -5.00
N LYS A 109 14.24 16.23 -5.03
CA LYS A 109 15.59 16.02 -4.45
C LYS A 109 15.55 15.70 -2.96
N VAL A 110 14.55 16.22 -2.25
CA VAL A 110 14.41 16.03 -0.81
C VAL A 110 13.73 14.69 -0.48
N PHE A 111 12.60 14.35 -1.13
CA PHE A 111 11.86 13.16 -0.73
C PHE A 111 12.36 11.86 -1.36
N MET A 112 12.95 11.89 -2.56
CA MET A 112 13.39 10.68 -3.25
C MET A 112 14.39 9.80 -2.46
N PRO A 113 15.36 10.37 -1.71
CA PRO A 113 16.26 9.55 -0.89
C PRO A 113 15.66 9.09 0.43
N MET A 114 14.48 9.57 0.82
CA MET A 114 13.82 9.14 2.05
C MET A 114 13.27 7.73 1.93
N LYS A 115 13.12 7.04 3.05
CA LYS A 115 12.28 5.86 3.18
C LYS A 115 10.87 6.29 3.60
N LYS A 116 10.63 6.48 4.89
CA LYS A 116 9.43 7.17 5.40
C LYS A 116 9.56 8.66 5.09
N LEU A 117 8.49 9.28 4.63
CA LEU A 117 8.48 10.70 4.28
C LEU A 117 8.43 11.58 5.53
N ASP A 118 9.21 12.65 5.50
CA ASP A 118 9.22 13.74 6.48
C ASP A 118 8.45 14.92 5.90
N LEU A 119 7.26 15.16 6.44
CA LEU A 119 6.34 16.21 5.97
C LEU A 119 6.95 17.61 6.10
N GLU A 120 7.67 17.88 7.19
CA GLU A 120 8.27 19.20 7.41
C GLU A 120 9.40 19.48 6.42
N ALA A 121 10.27 18.50 6.18
CA ALA A 121 11.33 18.60 5.20
C ALA A 121 10.77 18.84 3.77
N ILE A 122 9.68 18.13 3.42
CA ILE A 122 8.99 18.31 2.13
C ILE A 122 8.40 19.72 2.02
N ARG A 123 7.72 20.23 3.06
CA ARG A 123 7.17 21.59 3.07
C ARG A 123 8.23 22.65 2.86
N LYS A 124 9.33 22.57 3.59
CA LYS A 124 10.46 23.51 3.46
C LYS A 124 11.08 23.51 2.07
N ALA A 125 11.12 22.35 1.42
CA ALA A 125 11.66 22.26 0.05
C ALA A 125 10.74 22.92 -0.99
N GLY A 126 9.46 23.05 -0.70
CA GLY A 126 8.47 23.68 -1.57
C GLY A 126 8.16 25.16 -1.26
N GLU A 127 8.85 25.77 -0.28
CA GLU A 127 8.78 27.21 0.02
C GLU A 127 9.65 28.01 -0.95
#